data_26aa48f07856870342463e9c781943f4
#
_entry.id   26aa48f07856870342463e9c781943f4
#
_cell.length_a   1.000
_cell.length_b   1.000
_cell.length_c   1.000
_cell.angle_alpha   90.00
_cell.angle_beta   90.00
_cell.angle_gamma   90.00
#
_symmetry.space_group_name_H-M   'P 1'
#
loop_
_entity.id
_entity.type
_entity.pdbx_description
1 polymer ?
#
loop_
_entity_poly.entity_id
_entity_poly.type
_entity_poly.pdbx_seq_one_letter_code
_entity_poly.pdbx_strand_id
1 'polypeptide(L)'
;MAKGTENRVFGRRTSQHVLILASGEKIRHMTVRPWMAALTFCFFGVFAIGYLAATSYLVIRDDLIGATMARQARMQHDYEDRISALRAQLDRITSRQLLDQQVVEQKVEKLLEQQNALFSRHGKLGSLLNRAEESGLTSPEAPASQPNTKERQASLTGGSGLNAIEKLLSGETFAAPLESSRALGYAPLRENIADRADRVFSKVTLSLKNIEKEQLGKIASLTTDASETADAMAAIIRRTGVDVAEADKPAGPAADGVGGPYMAPQLNVNGFDASLDELDAALSRLESVRETARDLPFGNPAPGHPVTSRYGNRIDPFLGRLALHAGIDFQASTGDEVRSTGAGKVISAGPTSGYGNMVEIDHGQGITTRYGHMSKILVKEGDAVSAADVIGRAGSTGRSTGPHVHYEVRRDGNPIDPVHFLNAGMKLTTYLN
;
A
#
# COMPACT_ATOMS: atom_id res chain seq x y z
N MET A 1 -1.20 40.94 -156.26
CA MET A 1 -1.29 41.05 -154.76
C MET A 1 -1.77 39.71 -154.17
N ALA A 2 -0.96 38.97 -153.60
CA ALA A 2 -1.31 37.77 -152.92
C ALA A 2 -0.15 37.30 -152.04
N LYS A 3 -0.33 37.25 -150.88
CA LYS A 3 0.66 36.80 -149.92
C LYS A 3 0.60 35.28 -149.71
N GLY A 4 1.76 34.70 -149.80
CA GLY A 4 1.98 33.31 -149.57
C GLY A 4 2.03 33.04 -148.06
N THR A 5 1.46 31.96 -147.62
CA THR A 5 1.55 31.40 -146.24
C THR A 5 2.56 30.25 -146.20
N GLU A 6 3.68 30.46 -145.52
CA GLU A 6 4.61 29.43 -145.21
C GLU A 6 4.09 28.54 -144.03
N ASN A 7 3.97 27.25 -144.23
CA ASN A 7 3.73 26.27 -143.19
C ASN A 7 5.10 25.80 -142.63
N ARG A 8 5.34 26.19 -141.37
CA ARG A 8 6.49 25.65 -140.63
C ARG A 8 6.00 24.42 -139.75
N VAL A 9 6.47 23.26 -140.22
CA VAL A 9 6.31 22.06 -139.45
C VAL A 9 7.48 21.96 -138.44
N PHE A 10 7.25 22.17 -137.14
CA PHE A 10 8.24 21.95 -136.10
C PHE A 10 8.15 20.52 -135.60
N GLY A 11 9.06 19.71 -136.04
CA GLY A 11 9.31 18.38 -135.45
C GLY A 11 10.28 18.50 -134.30
N ARG A 12 9.76 18.25 -133.12
CA ARG A 12 10.55 18.16 -131.88
C ARG A 12 11.40 16.87 -131.97
N ARG A 13 12.73 16.98 -132.25
CA ARG A 13 13.65 15.85 -132.10
C ARG A 13 13.77 15.47 -130.64
N THR A 14 13.26 14.31 -130.30
CA THR A 14 13.53 13.69 -129.01
C THR A 14 14.91 13.12 -128.99
N SER A 15 15.82 13.67 -128.18
CA SER A 15 17.16 13.13 -127.97
C SER A 15 17.02 11.78 -127.29
N GLN A 16 17.34 10.72 -127.94
CA GLN A 16 17.39 9.38 -127.30
C GLN A 16 18.76 9.23 -126.63
N HIS A 17 18.75 9.08 -125.27
CA HIS A 17 19.96 8.76 -124.55
C HIS A 17 20.20 7.25 -124.61
N VAL A 18 21.33 6.84 -125.17
CA VAL A 18 21.75 5.45 -125.34
C VAL A 18 22.86 5.20 -124.32
N LEU A 19 22.58 4.32 -123.37
CA LEU A 19 23.58 3.87 -122.41
C LEU A 19 24.36 2.71 -123.08
N ILE A 20 25.65 2.88 -123.30
CA ILE A 20 26.53 1.85 -123.84
C ILE A 20 27.28 1.20 -122.67
N LEU A 21 26.94 -0.05 -122.41
CA LEU A 21 27.67 -0.84 -121.40
C LEU A 21 28.69 -1.70 -122.21
N ALA A 22 29.95 -1.39 -122.09
CA ALA A 22 31.02 -2.19 -122.65
C ALA A 22 31.67 -3.04 -121.55
N SER A 23 31.56 -4.34 -121.67
CA SER A 23 32.25 -5.29 -120.84
C SER A 23 32.99 -6.28 -121.71
N GLY A 24 34.30 -6.08 -121.93
CA GLY A 24 35.13 -6.88 -122.81
C GLY A 24 34.73 -6.73 -124.28
N GLU A 25 34.65 -7.80 -125.06
CA GLU A 25 34.24 -7.81 -126.49
C GLU A 25 32.76 -7.64 -126.73
N LYS A 26 31.91 -7.57 -125.73
CA LYS A 26 30.45 -7.43 -125.89
C LYS A 26 29.97 -6.03 -125.55
N ILE A 27 29.60 -5.29 -126.60
CA ILE A 27 28.91 -3.99 -126.43
C ILE A 27 27.44 -4.19 -126.50
N ARG A 28 26.76 -3.88 -125.39
CA ARG A 28 25.28 -3.81 -125.30
C ARG A 28 24.87 -2.35 -125.26
N HIS A 29 24.01 -1.96 -126.16
CA HIS A 29 23.42 -0.63 -126.14
C HIS A 29 21.96 -0.78 -125.72
N MET A 30 21.62 -0.01 -124.75
CA MET A 30 20.27 0.05 -124.25
C MET A 30 19.73 1.48 -124.34
N THR A 31 18.68 1.63 -125.15
CA THR A 31 18.02 2.94 -125.24
C THR A 31 17.19 3.25 -123.99
N VAL A 32 17.67 4.20 -123.19
CA VAL A 32 16.91 4.63 -121.97
C VAL A 32 15.88 5.66 -122.40
N ARG A 33 14.64 5.26 -122.38
CA ARG A 33 13.53 6.20 -122.57
C ARG A 33 13.36 7.08 -121.38
N PRO A 34 13.14 8.43 -121.55
CA PRO A 34 13.05 9.34 -120.38
C PRO A 34 12.00 8.94 -119.31
N TRP A 35 10.94 8.25 -119.66
CA TRP A 35 9.93 7.74 -118.73
C TRP A 35 10.49 6.60 -117.84
N MET A 36 11.45 5.77 -118.33
CA MET A 36 12.09 4.73 -117.52
C MET A 36 12.98 5.33 -116.44
N ALA A 37 13.74 6.39 -116.81
CA ALA A 37 14.56 7.13 -115.80
C ALA A 37 13.68 7.80 -114.75
N ALA A 38 12.51 8.33 -115.16
CA ALA A 38 11.56 8.88 -114.21
C ALA A 38 10.96 7.81 -113.22
N LEU A 39 10.65 6.62 -113.84
CA LEU A 39 10.15 5.49 -113.02
C LEU A 39 11.21 4.97 -112.04
N THR A 40 12.47 4.83 -112.45
CA THR A 40 13.54 4.42 -111.53
C THR A 40 13.79 5.47 -110.47
N PHE A 41 13.73 6.75 -110.83
CA PHE A 41 13.87 7.82 -109.83
C PHE A 41 12.70 7.85 -108.84
N CYS A 42 11.46 7.66 -109.29
CA CYS A 42 10.30 7.54 -108.44
C CYS A 42 10.40 6.31 -107.50
N PHE A 43 10.86 5.15 -108.04
CA PHE A 43 11.05 3.94 -107.26
C PHE A 43 12.08 4.14 -106.15
N PHE A 44 13.28 4.71 -106.50
CA PHE A 44 14.27 5.04 -105.46
C PHE A 44 13.78 6.10 -104.47
N GLY A 45 13.01 7.08 -104.92
CA GLY A 45 12.39 8.09 -104.05
C GLY A 45 11.45 7.51 -103.10
N VAL A 46 10.55 6.62 -103.54
CA VAL A 46 9.61 5.91 -102.60
C VAL A 46 10.36 5.02 -101.66
N PHE A 47 11.39 4.31 -102.09
CA PHE A 47 12.23 3.45 -101.26
C PHE A 47 13.00 4.26 -100.20
N ALA A 48 13.59 5.42 -100.63
CA ALA A 48 14.29 6.32 -99.73
C ALA A 48 13.34 6.91 -98.65
N ILE A 49 12.13 7.33 -99.09
CA ILE A 49 11.10 7.82 -98.11
C ILE A 49 10.70 6.71 -97.18
N GLY A 50 10.46 5.48 -97.70
CA GLY A 50 10.12 4.32 -96.88
C GLY A 50 11.20 3.97 -95.87
N TYR A 51 12.49 4.02 -96.32
CA TYR A 51 13.62 3.79 -95.41
C TYR A 51 13.74 4.86 -94.34
N LEU A 52 13.60 6.14 -94.69
CA LEU A 52 13.63 7.25 -93.72
C LEU A 52 12.46 7.16 -92.74
N ALA A 53 11.30 6.80 -93.25
CA ALA A 53 10.11 6.60 -92.36
C ALA A 53 10.32 5.43 -91.42
N ALA A 54 10.86 4.29 -91.85
CA ALA A 54 11.18 3.15 -91.07
C ALA A 54 12.25 3.43 -90.00
N THR A 55 13.34 4.12 -90.40
CA THR A 55 14.39 4.52 -89.46
C THR A 55 13.87 5.52 -88.42
N SER A 56 13.11 6.53 -88.86
CA SER A 56 12.48 7.49 -87.94
C SER A 56 11.50 6.78 -86.94
N TYR A 57 10.73 5.83 -87.46
CA TYR A 57 9.82 5.04 -86.59
C TYR A 57 10.60 4.22 -85.57
N LEU A 58 11.71 3.58 -85.96
CA LEU A 58 12.52 2.80 -84.98
C LEU A 58 13.15 3.68 -83.92
N VAL A 59 13.66 4.84 -84.24
CA VAL A 59 14.25 5.79 -83.32
C VAL A 59 13.20 6.31 -82.36
N ILE A 60 12.02 6.75 -82.85
CA ILE A 60 10.93 7.24 -81.99
C ILE A 60 10.38 6.14 -81.11
N ARG A 61 10.30 4.90 -81.62
CA ARG A 61 9.84 3.74 -80.85
C ARG A 61 10.79 3.46 -79.70
N ASP A 62 12.08 3.44 -79.93
CA ASP A 62 13.11 3.15 -78.95
C ASP A 62 13.15 4.25 -77.85
N ASP A 63 13.03 5.53 -78.25
CA ASP A 63 12.90 6.65 -77.29
C ASP A 63 11.61 6.57 -76.43
N LEU A 64 10.48 6.22 -77.05
CA LEU A 64 9.20 6.03 -76.35
C LEU A 64 9.27 4.86 -75.41
N ILE A 65 9.84 3.73 -75.75
CA ILE A 65 10.02 2.56 -74.90
C ILE A 65 11.00 2.91 -73.80
N GLY A 66 12.11 3.58 -74.05
CA GLY A 66 13.07 4.04 -73.08
C GLY A 66 12.43 5.00 -72.02
N ALA A 67 11.65 5.97 -72.55
CA ALA A 67 10.94 6.92 -71.66
C ALA A 67 9.88 6.27 -70.83
N THR A 68 9.13 5.28 -71.35
CA THR A 68 8.14 4.53 -70.57
C THR A 68 8.77 3.61 -69.52
N MET A 69 9.85 2.91 -69.83
CA MET A 69 10.63 2.11 -68.91
C MET A 69 11.25 2.97 -67.81
N ALA A 70 11.82 4.12 -68.19
CA ALA A 70 12.37 5.05 -67.18
C ALA A 70 11.29 5.62 -66.23
N ARG A 71 10.10 5.92 -66.73
CA ARG A 71 8.95 6.31 -65.88
C ARG A 71 8.50 5.19 -64.99
N GLN A 72 8.42 3.99 -65.50
CA GLN A 72 8.03 2.82 -64.70
C GLN A 72 9.07 2.51 -63.61
N ALA A 73 10.35 2.56 -63.92
CA ALA A 73 11.44 2.40 -62.97
C ALA A 73 11.39 3.46 -61.87
N ARG A 74 11.16 4.75 -62.21
CA ARG A 74 11.01 5.83 -61.23
C ARG A 74 9.79 5.61 -60.32
N MET A 75 8.65 5.26 -60.87
CA MET A 75 7.47 4.95 -60.08
C MET A 75 7.70 3.77 -59.13
N GLN A 76 8.42 2.76 -59.59
CA GLN A 76 8.76 1.60 -58.78
C GLN A 76 9.68 1.99 -57.63
N HIS A 77 10.71 2.80 -57.87
CA HIS A 77 11.56 3.36 -56.80
C HIS A 77 10.77 4.24 -55.82
N ASP A 78 9.90 5.12 -56.33
CA ASP A 78 9.06 5.97 -55.48
C ASP A 78 8.13 5.12 -54.58
N TYR A 79 7.59 4.00 -55.08
CA TYR A 79 6.80 3.06 -54.31
C TYR A 79 7.64 2.30 -53.25
N GLU A 80 8.83 1.83 -53.62
CA GLU A 80 9.76 1.16 -52.72
C GLU A 80 10.21 2.10 -51.58
N ASP A 81 10.58 3.34 -51.93
CA ASP A 81 10.93 4.36 -50.94
C ASP A 81 9.75 4.68 -50.00
N ARG A 82 8.55 4.78 -50.57
CA ARG A 82 7.36 5.03 -49.77
C ARG A 82 7.02 3.84 -48.85
N ILE A 83 7.16 2.61 -49.32
CA ILE A 83 6.99 1.40 -48.54
C ILE A 83 8.04 1.33 -47.41
N SER A 84 9.30 1.62 -47.73
CA SER A 84 10.40 1.63 -46.76
C SER A 84 10.20 2.70 -45.69
N ALA A 85 9.76 3.91 -46.07
CA ALA A 85 9.43 4.99 -45.14
C ALA A 85 8.25 4.63 -44.23
N LEU A 86 7.19 4.02 -44.78
CA LEU A 86 6.04 3.55 -44.00
C LEU A 86 6.39 2.42 -43.04
N ARG A 87 7.23 1.47 -43.49
CA ARG A 87 7.75 0.41 -42.61
C ARG A 87 8.56 1.00 -41.44
N ALA A 88 9.47 1.92 -41.73
CA ALA A 88 10.26 2.61 -40.71
C ALA A 88 9.38 3.41 -39.71
N GLN A 89 8.28 4.01 -40.18
CA GLN A 89 7.31 4.66 -39.31
C GLN A 89 6.56 3.64 -38.45
N LEU A 90 6.14 2.54 -39.03
CA LEU A 90 5.43 1.47 -38.34
C LEU A 90 6.31 0.84 -37.24
N ASP A 91 7.57 0.56 -37.56
CA ASP A 91 8.55 0.03 -36.62
C ASP A 91 8.80 0.99 -35.44
N ARG A 92 8.88 2.30 -35.71
CA ARG A 92 9.02 3.33 -34.67
C ARG A 92 7.79 3.39 -33.76
N ILE A 93 6.59 3.33 -34.33
CA ILE A 93 5.34 3.36 -33.57
C ILE A 93 5.22 2.10 -32.72
N THR A 94 5.47 0.93 -33.32
CA THR A 94 5.38 -0.36 -32.62
C THR A 94 6.43 -0.46 -31.50
N SER A 95 7.66 -0.02 -31.76
CA SER A 95 8.72 -0.02 -30.72
C SER A 95 8.39 0.93 -29.57
N ARG A 96 7.86 2.12 -29.86
CA ARG A 96 7.38 3.02 -28.80
C ARG A 96 6.22 2.41 -28.01
N GLN A 97 5.27 1.82 -28.68
CA GLN A 97 4.10 1.21 -28.03
C GLN A 97 4.50 0.04 -27.14
N LEU A 98 5.48 -0.78 -27.56
CA LEU A 98 6.05 -1.84 -26.73
C LEU A 98 6.76 -1.30 -25.49
N LEU A 99 7.58 -0.26 -25.63
CA LEU A 99 8.26 0.39 -24.51
C LEU A 99 7.27 1.02 -23.53
N ASP A 100 6.26 1.73 -24.04
CA ASP A 100 5.20 2.32 -23.21
C ASP A 100 4.42 1.24 -22.44
N GLN A 101 4.16 0.10 -23.09
CA GLN A 101 3.48 -1.04 -22.47
C GLN A 101 4.33 -1.66 -21.36
N GLN A 102 5.63 -1.88 -21.59
CA GLN A 102 6.54 -2.40 -20.56
C GLN A 102 6.64 -1.48 -19.34
N VAL A 103 6.72 -0.16 -19.58
CA VAL A 103 6.75 0.81 -18.47
C VAL A 103 5.45 0.79 -17.67
N VAL A 104 4.30 0.66 -18.34
CA VAL A 104 3.01 0.55 -17.65
C VAL A 104 2.93 -0.76 -16.86
N GLU A 105 3.34 -1.89 -17.44
CA GLU A 105 3.37 -3.19 -16.75
C GLU A 105 4.23 -3.15 -15.49
N GLN A 106 5.46 -2.62 -15.57
CA GLN A 106 6.34 -2.48 -14.40
C GLN A 106 5.73 -1.59 -13.31
N LYS A 107 5.04 -0.51 -13.70
CA LYS A 107 4.36 0.37 -12.74
C LYS A 107 3.17 -0.32 -12.06
N VAL A 108 2.39 -1.08 -12.83
CA VAL A 108 1.27 -1.87 -12.30
C VAL A 108 1.77 -2.93 -11.34
N GLU A 109 2.82 -3.66 -11.69
CA GLU A 109 3.44 -4.67 -10.82
C GLU A 109 3.91 -4.05 -9.50
N LYS A 110 4.59 -2.92 -9.57
CA LYS A 110 5.02 -2.19 -8.37
C LYS A 110 3.86 -1.71 -7.50
N LEU A 111 2.75 -1.27 -8.11
CA LEU A 111 1.56 -0.89 -7.35
C LEU A 111 0.88 -2.10 -6.71
N LEU A 112 0.83 -3.24 -7.39
CA LEU A 112 0.28 -4.47 -6.83
C LEU A 112 1.14 -4.97 -5.66
N GLU A 113 2.45 -4.89 -5.76
CA GLU A 113 3.37 -5.19 -4.66
C GLU A 113 3.11 -4.26 -3.46
N GLN A 114 3.02 -2.95 -3.69
CA GLN A 114 2.69 -1.97 -2.64
C GLN A 114 1.30 -2.22 -2.04
N GLN A 115 0.32 -2.56 -2.85
CA GLN A 115 -1.03 -2.88 -2.39
C GLN A 115 -1.05 -4.15 -1.53
N ASN A 116 -0.34 -5.20 -1.93
CA ASN A 116 -0.22 -6.42 -1.14
C ASN A 116 0.49 -6.18 0.20
N ALA A 117 1.56 -5.38 0.20
CA ALA A 117 2.25 -4.98 1.41
C ALA A 117 1.32 -4.20 2.36
N LEU A 118 0.55 -3.25 1.82
CA LEU A 118 -0.45 -2.51 2.60
C LEU A 118 -1.56 -3.40 3.15
N PHE A 119 -2.05 -4.36 2.37
CA PHE A 119 -3.09 -5.27 2.81
C PHE A 119 -2.61 -6.18 3.96
N SER A 120 -1.39 -6.70 3.85
CA SER A 120 -0.74 -7.49 4.91
C SER A 120 -0.56 -6.66 6.20
N ARG A 121 -0.11 -5.42 6.07
CA ARG A 121 0.07 -4.48 7.19
C ARG A 121 -1.26 -4.08 7.82
N HIS A 122 -2.30 -3.91 7.01
CA HIS A 122 -3.64 -3.56 7.51
C HIS A 122 -4.23 -4.67 8.38
N GLY A 123 -3.98 -5.94 8.06
CA GLY A 123 -4.39 -7.07 8.90
C GLY A 123 -3.72 -7.05 10.28
N LYS A 124 -2.40 -6.84 10.34
CA LYS A 124 -1.65 -6.71 11.60
C LYS A 124 -2.09 -5.47 12.39
N LEU A 125 -2.22 -4.34 11.72
CA LEU A 125 -2.68 -3.10 12.34
C LEU A 125 -4.10 -3.24 12.92
N GLY A 126 -5.01 -3.91 12.21
CA GLY A 126 -6.37 -4.15 12.67
C GLY A 126 -6.41 -4.95 13.98
N SER A 127 -5.60 -6.00 14.12
CA SER A 127 -5.51 -6.80 15.34
C SER A 127 -4.96 -5.99 16.53
N LEU A 128 -3.94 -5.15 16.29
CA LEU A 128 -3.36 -4.29 17.33
C LEU A 128 -4.30 -3.15 17.74
N LEU A 129 -5.07 -2.59 16.79
CA LEU A 129 -6.09 -1.59 17.10
C LEU A 129 -7.20 -2.16 17.98
N ASN A 130 -7.71 -3.35 17.65
CA ASN A 130 -8.72 -4.02 18.48
C ASN A 130 -8.17 -4.27 19.89
N ARG A 131 -6.92 -4.72 20.01
CA ARG A 131 -6.26 -4.92 21.30
C ARG A 131 -6.07 -3.61 22.08
N ALA A 132 -5.77 -2.51 21.39
CA ALA A 132 -5.70 -1.18 22.01
C ALA A 132 -7.07 -0.71 22.50
N GLU A 133 -8.15 -0.93 21.73
CA GLU A 133 -9.53 -0.63 22.15
C GLU A 133 -9.96 -1.48 23.36
N GLU A 134 -9.67 -2.78 23.36
CA GLU A 134 -9.90 -3.66 24.53
C GLU A 134 -9.11 -3.19 25.74
N SER A 135 -7.94 -2.58 25.51
CA SER A 135 -7.13 -1.93 26.54
C SER A 135 -7.62 -0.51 26.90
N GLY A 136 -8.80 -0.08 26.46
CA GLY A 136 -9.36 1.24 26.78
C GLY A 136 -8.58 2.44 26.22
N LEU A 137 -7.63 2.20 25.29
CA LEU A 137 -6.92 3.24 24.58
C LEU A 137 -7.79 3.67 23.38
N THR A 138 -8.63 4.66 23.57
CA THR A 138 -9.39 5.26 22.46
C THR A 138 -8.45 6.17 21.69
N SER A 139 -8.16 5.81 20.44
CA SER A 139 -7.52 6.76 19.52
C SER A 139 -8.41 8.01 19.42
N PRO A 140 -7.87 9.23 19.60
CA PRO A 140 -8.64 10.43 19.34
C PRO A 140 -9.15 10.35 17.91
N GLU A 141 -10.46 10.29 17.80
CA GLU A 141 -11.17 10.33 16.53
C GLU A 141 -10.77 11.63 15.86
N ALA A 142 -9.93 11.54 14.81
CA ALA A 142 -9.71 12.67 13.93
C ALA A 142 -11.09 13.15 13.50
N PRO A 143 -11.36 14.47 13.46
CA PRO A 143 -12.66 14.97 13.07
C PRO A 143 -13.00 14.36 11.72
N ALA A 144 -14.01 13.49 11.74
CA ALA A 144 -14.47 12.78 10.57
C ALA A 144 -14.88 13.83 9.52
N SER A 145 -13.99 14.07 8.57
CA SER A 145 -14.40 14.50 7.26
C SER A 145 -15.30 13.39 6.76
N GLN A 146 -16.60 13.54 6.93
CA GLN A 146 -17.60 12.57 6.49
C GLN A 146 -17.40 12.33 5.00
N PRO A 147 -16.82 11.20 4.56
CA PRO A 147 -16.96 10.80 3.19
C PRO A 147 -18.36 10.22 3.07
N ASN A 148 -19.12 10.74 2.14
CA ASN A 148 -20.43 10.30 1.72
C ASN A 148 -20.57 8.78 1.82
N THR A 149 -21.49 8.30 2.62
CA THR A 149 -21.78 6.88 2.93
C THR A 149 -22.06 6.02 1.68
N LYS A 150 -22.19 6.62 0.50
CA LYS A 150 -22.36 5.91 -0.78
C LYS A 150 -21.07 5.43 -1.43
N GLU A 151 -19.89 5.98 -1.06
CA GLU A 151 -18.61 5.55 -1.62
C GLU A 151 -17.93 4.44 -0.80
N ARG A 152 -18.30 4.26 0.47
CA ARG A 152 -17.70 3.23 1.35
C ARG A 152 -18.15 1.80 1.03
N GLN A 153 -19.32 1.60 0.43
CA GLN A 153 -19.78 0.25 0.04
C GLN A 153 -19.17 -0.26 -1.27
N ALA A 154 -18.56 0.60 -2.07
CA ALA A 154 -17.95 0.22 -3.34
C ALA A 154 -16.48 -0.25 -3.21
N SER A 155 -15.82 -0.03 -2.07
CA SER A 155 -14.39 -0.34 -1.91
C SER A 155 -14.08 -1.70 -1.29
N LEU A 156 -15.10 -2.46 -0.86
CA LEU A 156 -14.93 -3.77 -0.20
C LEU A 156 -15.09 -4.99 -1.10
N THR A 157 -15.47 -4.80 -2.37
CA THR A 157 -15.48 -5.88 -3.35
C THR A 157 -14.35 -5.65 -4.35
N GLY A 158 -13.35 -6.51 -4.34
CA GLY A 158 -12.11 -6.47 -5.15
C GLY A 158 -12.28 -6.40 -6.67
N GLY A 159 -13.48 -6.07 -7.18
CA GLY A 159 -13.76 -5.82 -8.60
C GLY A 159 -13.89 -4.34 -8.97
N SER A 160 -14.03 -3.43 -7.99
CA SER A 160 -14.36 -2.02 -8.26
C SER A 160 -13.14 -1.17 -8.68
N GLY A 161 -11.93 -1.55 -8.26
CA GLY A 161 -10.70 -0.83 -8.62
C GLY A 161 -10.35 -0.97 -10.10
N LEU A 162 -10.50 -2.16 -10.65
CA LEU A 162 -10.25 -2.44 -12.07
C LEU A 162 -11.29 -1.75 -12.95
N ASN A 163 -12.58 -1.76 -12.58
CA ASN A 163 -13.64 -1.06 -13.29
C ASN A 163 -13.48 0.47 -13.25
N ALA A 164 -12.95 1.03 -12.17
CA ALA A 164 -12.64 2.46 -12.09
C ALA A 164 -11.46 2.84 -12.99
N ILE A 165 -10.46 1.98 -13.08
CA ILE A 165 -9.29 2.15 -13.97
C ILE A 165 -9.74 1.98 -15.43
N GLU A 166 -10.57 1.00 -15.74
CA GLU A 166 -11.11 0.74 -17.08
C GLU A 166 -12.02 1.89 -17.54
N LYS A 167 -12.83 2.47 -16.64
CA LYS A 167 -13.67 3.65 -16.93
C LYS A 167 -12.85 4.92 -17.14
N LEU A 168 -11.69 5.06 -16.49
CA LEU A 168 -10.75 6.15 -16.71
C LEU A 168 -9.94 5.97 -18.01
N LEU A 169 -9.70 4.75 -18.44
CA LEU A 169 -9.00 4.41 -19.68
C LEU A 169 -9.92 4.46 -20.90
N SER A 170 -11.21 4.15 -20.75
CA SER A 170 -12.19 4.11 -21.85
C SER A 170 -12.66 5.48 -22.34
N GLY A 171 -12.24 6.58 -21.71
CA GLY A 171 -12.33 7.92 -22.30
C GLY A 171 -13.75 8.44 -22.54
N GLU A 172 -14.75 8.07 -21.73
CA GLU A 172 -16.05 8.73 -21.76
C GLU A 172 -15.90 10.18 -21.33
N THR A 173 -15.78 11.03 -22.33
CA THR A 173 -15.76 12.49 -22.19
C THR A 173 -17.13 12.97 -21.74
N PHE A 174 -17.20 13.57 -20.57
CA PHE A 174 -18.31 14.46 -20.25
C PHE A 174 -18.30 15.59 -21.26
N ALA A 175 -19.30 15.64 -22.10
CA ALA A 175 -19.57 16.75 -22.98
C ALA A 175 -19.99 17.95 -22.11
N ALA A 176 -19.08 18.89 -21.94
CA ALA A 176 -19.42 20.22 -21.45
C ALA A 176 -19.94 21.07 -22.62
N PRO A 177 -20.92 21.99 -22.42
CA PRO A 177 -21.48 22.79 -23.49
C PRO A 177 -20.43 23.70 -24.11
N LEU A 178 -20.42 23.75 -25.43
CA LEU A 178 -19.62 24.65 -26.25
C LEU A 178 -20.09 26.11 -26.03
N GLU A 179 -19.33 26.87 -25.27
CA GLU A 179 -19.32 28.33 -25.42
C GLU A 179 -18.13 28.74 -26.29
N SER A 180 -18.50 29.34 -27.39
CA SER A 180 -17.61 29.86 -28.42
C SER A 180 -16.80 31.05 -27.92
N SER A 181 -15.49 30.88 -27.74
CA SER A 181 -14.55 31.99 -27.79
C SER A 181 -13.41 31.65 -28.75
N ARG A 182 -13.40 32.36 -29.87
CA ARG A 182 -12.28 32.41 -30.82
C ARG A 182 -11.04 32.96 -30.13
N ALA A 183 -10.20 32.09 -29.60
CA ALA A 183 -8.82 32.38 -29.34
C ALA A 183 -8.02 31.47 -30.24
N LEU A 184 -7.03 32.02 -30.95
CA LEU A 184 -5.99 31.30 -31.67
C LEU A 184 -5.27 30.40 -30.65
N GLY A 185 -5.84 29.23 -30.40
CA GLY A 185 -5.38 28.28 -29.43
C GLY A 185 -4.47 27.28 -30.12
N TYR A 186 -3.27 27.15 -29.63
CA TYR A 186 -2.47 25.95 -29.66
C TYR A 186 -3.43 24.75 -29.53
N ALA A 187 -3.49 23.90 -30.55
CA ALA A 187 -4.25 22.65 -30.44
C ALA A 187 -3.67 21.91 -29.23
N PRO A 188 -4.49 21.50 -28.25
CA PRO A 188 -3.96 20.76 -27.13
C PRO A 188 -3.28 19.52 -27.67
N LEU A 189 -1.99 19.38 -27.38
CA LEU A 189 -1.23 18.16 -27.65
C LEU A 189 -2.09 17.03 -27.09
N ARG A 190 -2.55 16.13 -27.97
CA ARG A 190 -3.27 14.92 -27.52
C ARG A 190 -2.38 14.24 -26.49
N GLU A 191 -2.76 14.35 -25.22
CA GLU A 191 -2.04 13.70 -24.15
C GLU A 191 -1.84 12.23 -24.50
N ASN A 192 -0.59 11.81 -24.47
CA ASN A 192 -0.23 10.42 -24.69
C ASN A 192 -0.85 9.58 -23.54
N ILE A 193 -1.28 8.36 -23.86
CA ILE A 193 -1.81 7.40 -22.87
C ILE A 193 -0.82 7.21 -21.72
N ALA A 194 0.50 7.22 -22.04
CA ALA A 194 1.57 7.15 -21.05
C ALA A 194 1.55 8.32 -20.06
N ASP A 195 1.37 9.58 -20.51
CA ASP A 195 1.33 10.77 -19.65
C ASP A 195 0.11 10.77 -18.72
N ARG A 196 -1.02 10.26 -19.23
CA ARG A 196 -2.24 10.09 -18.41
C ARG A 196 -2.03 9.01 -17.35
N ALA A 197 -1.44 7.87 -17.73
CA ALA A 197 -1.10 6.80 -16.80
C ALA A 197 -0.16 7.32 -15.70
N ASP A 198 0.89 8.07 -16.06
CA ASP A 198 1.86 8.63 -15.10
C ASP A 198 1.21 9.57 -14.08
N ARG A 199 0.23 10.37 -14.48
CA ARG A 199 -0.51 11.23 -13.54
C ARG A 199 -1.39 10.42 -12.59
N VAL A 200 -2.05 9.38 -13.10
CA VAL A 200 -2.86 8.50 -12.23
C VAL A 200 -1.96 7.76 -11.24
N PHE A 201 -0.85 7.18 -11.71
CA PHE A 201 0.12 6.50 -10.85
C PHE A 201 0.72 7.44 -9.79
N SER A 202 1.07 8.66 -10.16
CA SER A 202 1.59 9.66 -9.23
C SER A 202 0.57 10.02 -8.16
N LYS A 203 -0.71 10.22 -8.54
CA LYS A 203 -1.79 10.48 -7.57
C LYS A 203 -2.00 9.32 -6.61
N VAL A 204 -2.04 8.09 -7.13
CA VAL A 204 -2.21 6.88 -6.31
C VAL A 204 -1.03 6.74 -5.35
N THR A 205 0.20 6.87 -5.82
CA THR A 205 1.41 6.78 -4.98
C THR A 205 1.42 7.84 -3.88
N LEU A 206 1.02 9.07 -4.18
CA LEU A 206 0.91 10.15 -3.18
C LEU A 206 -0.18 9.84 -2.15
N SER A 207 -1.34 9.34 -2.60
CA SER A 207 -2.41 8.93 -1.70
C SER A 207 -1.98 7.79 -0.76
N LEU A 208 -1.28 6.79 -1.28
CA LEU A 208 -0.75 5.68 -0.49
C LEU A 208 0.26 6.17 0.57
N LYS A 209 1.18 7.06 0.19
CA LYS A 209 2.13 7.67 1.14
C LYS A 209 1.45 8.49 2.22
N ASN A 210 0.39 9.20 1.89
CA ASN A 210 -0.37 9.97 2.89
C ASN A 210 -1.07 9.03 3.88
N ILE A 211 -1.69 7.94 3.40
CA ILE A 211 -2.30 6.92 4.25
C ILE A 211 -1.25 6.28 5.17
N GLU A 212 -0.10 5.90 4.62
CA GLU A 212 1.01 5.33 5.40
C GLU A 212 1.48 6.29 6.51
N LYS A 213 1.63 7.57 6.19
CA LYS A 213 2.02 8.60 7.16
C LYS A 213 0.97 8.78 8.26
N GLU A 214 -0.31 8.77 7.90
CA GLU A 214 -1.41 8.88 8.85
C GLU A 214 -1.45 7.65 9.78
N GLN A 215 -1.30 6.45 9.22
CA GLN A 215 -1.23 5.22 10.00
C GLN A 215 -0.04 5.21 10.96
N LEU A 216 1.15 5.62 10.50
CA LEU A 216 2.33 5.75 11.37
C LEU A 216 2.12 6.75 12.51
N GLY A 217 1.49 7.88 12.22
CA GLY A 217 1.11 8.85 13.26
C GLY A 217 0.19 8.25 14.32
N LYS A 218 -0.81 7.47 13.89
CA LYS A 218 -1.75 6.80 14.79
C LYS A 218 -1.07 5.70 15.63
N ILE A 219 -0.18 4.90 15.02
CA ILE A 219 0.61 3.90 15.72
C ILE A 219 1.48 4.55 16.79
N ALA A 220 2.23 5.60 16.43
CA ALA A 220 3.09 6.31 17.36
C ALA A 220 2.34 6.91 18.55
N SER A 221 1.15 7.48 18.32
CA SER A 221 0.27 7.98 19.41
C SER A 221 -0.14 6.85 20.34
N LEU A 222 -0.65 5.73 19.80
CA LEU A 222 -1.09 4.59 20.61
C LEU A 222 0.07 3.96 21.39
N THR A 223 1.26 3.88 20.80
CA THR A 223 2.47 3.38 21.48
C THR A 223 2.84 4.27 22.67
N THR A 224 2.78 5.59 22.48
CA THR A 224 3.04 6.55 23.56
C THR A 224 2.00 6.42 24.66
N ASP A 225 0.70 6.43 24.31
CA ASP A 225 -0.40 6.35 25.27
C ASP A 225 -0.35 5.03 26.08
N ALA A 226 -0.05 3.90 25.42
CA ALA A 226 0.11 2.60 26.08
C ALA A 226 1.28 2.59 27.04
N SER A 227 2.43 3.14 26.61
CA SER A 227 3.65 3.19 27.42
C SER A 227 3.47 4.12 28.63
N GLU A 228 2.92 5.31 28.45
CA GLU A 228 2.65 6.26 29.53
C GLU A 228 1.67 5.68 30.55
N THR A 229 0.62 5.00 30.08
CA THR A 229 -0.34 4.32 30.96
C THR A 229 0.31 3.20 31.75
N ALA A 230 1.10 2.35 31.10
CA ALA A 230 1.84 1.28 31.78
C ALA A 230 2.83 1.84 32.82
N ASP A 231 3.57 2.90 32.47
CA ASP A 231 4.50 3.55 33.38
C ASP A 231 3.80 4.19 34.58
N ALA A 232 2.67 4.85 34.38
CA ALA A 232 1.88 5.43 35.47
C ALA A 232 1.37 4.35 36.42
N MET A 233 0.84 3.25 35.89
CA MET A 233 0.38 2.10 36.70
C MET A 233 1.55 1.44 37.43
N ALA A 234 2.63 1.15 36.76
CA ALA A 234 3.83 0.55 37.37
C ALA A 234 4.40 1.44 38.49
N ALA A 235 4.42 2.76 38.30
CA ALA A 235 4.83 3.70 39.35
C ALA A 235 3.94 3.69 40.57
N ILE A 236 2.62 3.50 40.39
CA ILE A 236 1.68 3.35 41.50
C ILE A 236 1.95 2.04 42.27
N ILE A 237 2.13 0.93 41.54
CA ILE A 237 2.43 -0.39 42.11
C ILE A 237 3.76 -0.37 42.86
N ARG A 238 4.83 0.16 42.30
CA ARG A 238 6.15 0.25 42.95
C ARG A 238 6.10 1.00 44.32
N ARG A 239 5.20 1.96 44.49
CA ARG A 239 5.03 2.66 45.77
C ARG A 239 4.53 1.75 46.89
N THR A 240 3.92 0.60 46.56
CA THR A 240 3.57 -0.42 47.53
C THR A 240 4.78 -1.33 47.88
N GLY A 241 5.93 -1.13 47.21
CA GLY A 241 7.12 -1.94 47.36
C GLY A 241 7.08 -3.26 46.58
N VAL A 242 6.09 -3.45 45.73
CA VAL A 242 6.02 -4.59 44.81
C VAL A 242 6.76 -4.21 43.53
N ASP A 243 7.76 -4.97 43.15
CA ASP A 243 8.38 -4.81 41.86
C ASP A 243 7.49 -5.40 40.77
N VAL A 244 7.01 -4.54 39.88
CA VAL A 244 6.41 -4.98 38.63
C VAL A 244 7.55 -5.62 37.88
N ALA A 245 7.50 -6.94 37.67
CA ALA A 245 8.48 -7.62 36.87
C ALA A 245 8.62 -6.84 35.57
N GLU A 246 9.82 -6.33 35.32
CA GLU A 246 10.14 -5.69 34.04
C GLU A 246 9.98 -6.76 32.98
N ALA A 247 8.75 -6.86 32.41
CA ALA A 247 8.54 -7.55 31.14
C ALA A 247 9.38 -6.92 30.00
N ASP A 248 10.13 -5.88 30.35
CA ASP A 248 10.92 -5.03 29.49
C ASP A 248 12.43 -5.24 29.53
N LYS A 249 12.92 -6.30 30.10
CA LYS A 249 14.20 -6.71 29.55
C LYS A 249 13.87 -7.39 28.22
N PRO A 250 14.19 -6.75 27.05
CA PRO A 250 14.36 -7.54 25.86
C PRO A 250 15.23 -8.71 26.33
N ALA A 251 14.76 -9.94 26.16
CA ALA A 251 15.51 -11.11 26.56
C ALA A 251 16.95 -10.82 26.13
N GLY A 252 17.75 -10.38 27.11
CA GLY A 252 19.16 -10.12 26.85
C GLY A 252 19.63 -11.43 26.28
N PRO A 253 20.43 -11.46 25.23
CA PRO A 253 20.85 -12.68 24.59
C PRO A 253 21.17 -13.64 25.70
N ALA A 254 20.42 -14.76 25.74
CA ALA A 254 20.75 -15.84 26.65
C ALA A 254 22.28 -15.99 26.57
N ALA A 255 22.94 -16.05 27.71
CA ALA A 255 24.40 -16.03 27.79
C ALA A 255 25.05 -17.28 27.16
N ASP A 256 24.51 -17.76 26.10
CA ASP A 256 25.03 -18.81 25.23
C ASP A 256 25.81 -18.15 24.13
N GLY A 257 27.15 -18.39 24.15
CA GLY A 257 28.18 -17.81 23.33
C GLY A 257 27.80 -17.51 21.89
N VAL A 258 27.29 -16.30 21.61
CA VAL A 258 27.05 -15.80 20.28
C VAL A 258 28.31 -15.11 19.79
N GLY A 259 29.06 -15.79 18.93
CA GLY A 259 30.23 -15.26 18.24
C GLY A 259 30.04 -15.39 16.75
N GLY A 260 30.15 -14.29 16.04
CA GLY A 260 30.15 -14.22 14.57
C GLY A 260 30.70 -12.87 14.11
N PRO A 261 31.12 -12.73 12.83
CA PRO A 261 31.52 -11.43 12.31
C PRO A 261 30.38 -10.45 12.44
N TYR A 262 30.65 -9.26 12.97
CA TYR A 262 29.70 -8.16 13.04
C TYR A 262 29.16 -7.87 11.64
N MET A 263 27.86 -8.17 11.40
CA MET A 263 27.11 -7.67 10.26
C MET A 263 26.29 -6.51 10.77
N ALA A 264 26.50 -5.33 10.18
CA ALA A 264 25.67 -4.18 10.49
C ALA A 264 24.19 -4.58 10.33
N PRO A 265 23.32 -4.22 11.29
CA PRO A 265 21.90 -4.49 11.14
C PRO A 265 21.46 -3.95 9.79
N GLN A 266 20.88 -4.79 8.94
CA GLN A 266 20.18 -4.32 7.77
C GLN A 266 19.06 -3.46 8.33
N LEU A 267 19.21 -2.14 8.20
CA LEU A 267 18.14 -1.20 8.48
C LEU A 267 16.98 -1.65 7.60
N ASN A 268 16.06 -2.39 8.21
CA ASN A 268 14.85 -2.81 7.54
C ASN A 268 14.21 -1.56 6.96
N VAL A 269 14.07 -1.54 5.67
CA VAL A 269 13.51 -0.45 4.87
C VAL A 269 12.02 -0.19 5.23
N ASN A 270 11.47 -0.98 6.14
CA ASN A 270 10.10 -0.93 6.60
C ASN A 270 10.02 -0.35 8.02
N GLY A 271 10.22 0.97 8.15
CA GLY A 271 9.94 1.68 9.41
C GLY A 271 8.53 1.45 9.95
N PHE A 272 7.60 1.05 9.09
CA PHE A 272 6.25 0.71 9.47
C PHE A 272 6.16 -0.60 10.28
N ASP A 273 6.86 -1.66 9.88
CA ASP A 273 6.85 -2.93 10.60
C ASP A 273 7.50 -2.78 11.99
N ALA A 274 8.59 -2.01 12.09
CA ALA A 274 9.21 -1.69 13.38
C ALA A 274 8.27 -0.92 14.31
N SER A 275 7.48 0.01 13.78
CA SER A 275 6.47 0.75 14.57
C SER A 275 5.33 -0.14 15.04
N LEU A 276 4.94 -1.17 14.26
CA LEU A 276 3.97 -2.17 14.71
C LEU A 276 4.52 -3.04 15.84
N ASP A 277 5.79 -3.44 15.74
CA ASP A 277 6.46 -4.23 16.76
C ASP A 277 6.60 -3.44 18.07
N GLU A 278 6.91 -2.13 17.99
CA GLU A 278 6.92 -1.23 19.16
C GLU A 278 5.54 -1.09 19.81
N LEU A 279 4.49 -0.96 19.02
CA LEU A 279 3.11 -0.92 19.53
C LEU A 279 2.73 -2.23 20.22
N ASP A 280 3.05 -3.37 19.60
CA ASP A 280 2.78 -4.69 20.20
C ASP A 280 3.50 -4.87 21.54
N ALA A 281 4.77 -4.47 21.64
CA ALA A 281 5.54 -4.49 22.87
C ALA A 281 4.91 -3.57 23.95
N ALA A 282 4.50 -2.35 23.59
CA ALA A 282 3.87 -1.41 24.53
C ALA A 282 2.53 -1.93 25.04
N LEU A 283 1.69 -2.49 24.17
CA LEU A 283 0.42 -3.11 24.56
C LEU A 283 0.62 -4.33 25.45
N SER A 284 1.59 -5.19 25.12
CA SER A 284 1.92 -6.37 25.93
C SER A 284 2.40 -5.99 27.32
N ARG A 285 3.21 -4.93 27.42
CA ARG A 285 3.64 -4.37 28.71
C ARG A 285 2.46 -3.83 29.51
N LEU A 286 1.56 -3.07 28.89
CA LEU A 286 0.37 -2.54 29.55
C LEU A 286 -0.52 -3.66 30.11
N GLU A 287 -0.74 -4.71 29.31
CA GLU A 287 -1.52 -5.89 29.75
C GLU A 287 -0.85 -6.59 30.91
N SER A 288 0.46 -6.82 30.90
CA SER A 288 1.20 -7.44 31.99
C SER A 288 1.12 -6.62 33.29
N VAL A 289 1.21 -5.29 33.20
CA VAL A 289 1.04 -4.41 34.39
C VAL A 289 -0.37 -4.45 34.88
N ARG A 290 -1.39 -4.53 34.04
CA ARG A 290 -2.81 -4.66 34.42
C ARG A 290 -3.10 -6.00 35.10
N GLU A 291 -2.56 -7.09 34.57
CA GLU A 291 -2.67 -8.41 35.17
C GLU A 291 -2.07 -8.40 36.59
N THR A 292 -0.86 -7.89 36.74
CA THR A 292 -0.21 -7.71 38.06
C THR A 292 -1.09 -6.85 38.99
N ALA A 293 -1.71 -5.80 38.48
CA ALA A 293 -2.59 -4.94 39.27
C ALA A 293 -3.89 -5.64 39.71
N ARG A 294 -4.40 -6.60 38.97
CA ARG A 294 -5.59 -7.39 39.30
C ARG A 294 -5.30 -8.46 40.32
N ASP A 295 -4.11 -9.02 40.31
CA ASP A 295 -3.70 -10.08 41.25
C ASP A 295 -3.36 -9.51 42.63
N LEU A 296 -2.80 -8.31 42.71
CA LEU A 296 -2.41 -7.69 43.96
C LEU A 296 -3.61 -7.18 44.78
N PRO A 297 -3.50 -7.13 46.11
CA PRO A 297 -4.60 -6.83 47.02
C PRO A 297 -4.88 -5.31 47.12
N PHE A 298 -5.33 -4.72 45.99
CA PHE A 298 -5.62 -3.29 45.87
C PHE A 298 -7.08 -2.94 46.14
N GLY A 299 -7.95 -3.93 46.30
CA GLY A 299 -9.37 -3.75 46.63
C GLY A 299 -9.59 -3.28 48.07
N ASN A 300 -10.83 -2.90 48.38
CA ASN A 300 -11.26 -2.57 49.73
C ASN A 300 -11.96 -3.78 50.35
N PRO A 301 -11.52 -4.30 51.53
CA PRO A 301 -12.14 -5.46 52.16
C PRO A 301 -13.55 -5.19 52.72
N ALA A 302 -13.88 -3.91 52.99
CA ALA A 302 -15.17 -3.47 53.52
C ALA A 302 -15.62 -2.17 52.83
N PRO A 303 -16.11 -2.25 51.57
CA PRO A 303 -16.51 -1.07 50.79
C PRO A 303 -17.59 -0.25 51.49
N GLY A 304 -17.44 1.05 51.57
CA GLY A 304 -18.38 1.96 52.20
C GLY A 304 -18.20 2.11 53.71
N HIS A 305 -17.30 1.36 54.35
CA HIS A 305 -17.04 1.41 55.78
C HIS A 305 -15.79 2.23 56.10
N PRO A 306 -15.82 3.12 57.11
CA PRO A 306 -14.67 3.93 57.48
C PRO A 306 -13.61 3.12 58.25
N VAL A 307 -12.36 3.53 58.14
CA VAL A 307 -11.25 3.01 58.97
C VAL A 307 -11.34 3.57 60.36
N THR A 308 -11.37 2.69 61.36
CA THR A 308 -11.47 3.04 62.81
C THR A 308 -10.10 2.98 63.49
N SER A 309 -9.21 2.12 63.04
CA SER A 309 -7.88 2.00 63.60
C SER A 309 -6.84 1.75 62.53
N ARG A 310 -5.70 2.41 62.60
CA ARG A 310 -4.61 2.33 61.63
C ARG A 310 -3.55 1.32 62.05
N TYR A 311 -2.75 0.89 61.08
CA TYR A 311 -1.53 0.14 61.28
C TYR A 311 -0.51 0.93 62.11
N GLY A 312 0.22 0.23 62.98
CA GLY A 312 1.34 0.80 63.72
C GLY A 312 1.24 0.66 65.21
N ASN A 313 2.18 1.24 65.94
CA ASN A 313 2.27 1.16 67.39
C ASN A 313 1.13 1.95 68.06
N ARG A 314 0.34 1.26 68.87
CA ARG A 314 -0.76 1.85 69.68
C ARG A 314 -0.83 1.18 71.09
N ILE A 315 -1.53 1.79 72.01
CA ILE A 315 -1.82 1.16 73.26
C ILE A 315 -2.82 0.01 73.03
N ASP A 316 -2.44 -1.20 73.41
CA ASP A 316 -3.30 -2.37 73.30
C ASP A 316 -4.50 -2.20 74.23
N PRO A 317 -5.78 -2.35 73.77
CA PRO A 317 -6.98 -2.08 74.56
C PRO A 317 -7.20 -3.08 75.67
N PHE A 318 -6.53 -4.24 75.64
CA PHE A 318 -6.70 -5.29 76.69
C PHE A 318 -5.61 -5.25 77.74
N LEU A 319 -4.38 -4.92 77.37
CA LEU A 319 -3.19 -4.99 78.24
C LEU A 319 -2.70 -3.60 78.69
N GLY A 320 -3.20 -2.52 78.10
CA GLY A 320 -2.73 -1.17 78.40
C GLY A 320 -1.29 -0.90 78.11
N ARG A 321 -0.61 -1.73 77.29
CA ARG A 321 0.80 -1.65 76.90
C ARG A 321 0.95 -1.27 75.43
N LEU A 322 2.06 -0.70 75.10
CA LEU A 322 2.40 -0.44 73.70
C LEU A 322 2.52 -1.76 72.91
N ALA A 323 1.79 -1.89 71.80
CA ALA A 323 1.81 -3.04 70.94
C ALA A 323 1.63 -2.60 69.52
N LEU A 324 2.20 -3.40 68.59
CA LEU A 324 2.03 -3.20 67.16
C LEU A 324 0.63 -3.70 66.74
N HIS A 325 -0.16 -2.82 66.14
CA HIS A 325 -1.36 -3.20 65.38
C HIS A 325 -0.93 -3.58 63.97
N ALA A 326 -0.99 -4.90 63.70
CA ALA A 326 -0.43 -5.48 62.48
C ALA A 326 -1.24 -5.21 61.20
N GLY A 327 -2.40 -4.51 61.34
CA GLY A 327 -3.30 -4.23 60.24
C GLY A 327 -4.07 -2.92 60.41
N ILE A 328 -5.18 -2.83 59.75
CA ILE A 328 -6.17 -1.75 59.89
C ILE A 328 -7.53 -2.34 60.25
N ASP A 329 -8.32 -1.61 61.01
CA ASP A 329 -9.66 -2.02 61.39
C ASP A 329 -10.67 -1.13 60.67
N PHE A 330 -11.67 -1.77 60.02
CA PHE A 330 -12.82 -1.10 59.42
C PHE A 330 -14.05 -1.25 60.34
N GLN A 331 -14.81 -0.19 60.52
CA GLN A 331 -16.11 -0.27 61.17
C GLN A 331 -16.98 -1.25 60.39
N ALA A 332 -17.66 -2.14 61.09
CA ALA A 332 -18.60 -3.06 60.49
C ALA A 332 -19.59 -3.56 61.50
N SER A 333 -20.78 -3.93 61.06
CA SER A 333 -21.76 -4.64 61.84
C SER A 333 -21.58 -6.15 61.70
N THR A 334 -22.00 -6.92 62.73
CA THR A 334 -21.97 -8.37 62.59
C THR A 334 -22.86 -8.81 61.44
N GLY A 335 -22.25 -9.54 60.47
CA GLY A 335 -22.94 -10.01 59.28
C GLY A 335 -22.64 -9.21 57.99
N ASP A 336 -21.99 -8.06 58.12
CA ASP A 336 -21.53 -7.28 56.90
C ASP A 336 -20.57 -8.10 56.08
N GLU A 337 -20.54 -7.82 54.78
CA GLU A 337 -19.70 -8.56 53.84
C GLU A 337 -18.21 -8.23 53.99
N VAL A 338 -17.39 -9.27 54.05
CA VAL A 338 -15.93 -9.16 53.97
C VAL A 338 -15.52 -9.69 52.61
N ARG A 339 -14.81 -8.84 51.85
CA ARG A 339 -14.44 -9.13 50.48
C ARG A 339 -12.93 -9.31 50.32
N SER A 340 -12.54 -10.18 49.39
CA SER A 340 -11.14 -10.30 48.98
C SER A 340 -10.67 -9.01 48.34
N THR A 341 -9.47 -8.56 48.69
CA THR A 341 -8.86 -7.33 48.13
C THR A 341 -8.11 -7.54 46.83
N GLY A 342 -7.85 -8.79 46.40
CA GLY A 342 -7.21 -9.18 45.17
C GLY A 342 -7.56 -10.60 44.78
N ALA A 343 -7.20 -11.02 43.60
CA ALA A 343 -7.25 -12.42 43.21
C ALA A 343 -6.19 -13.22 43.98
N GLY A 344 -6.45 -14.51 44.24
CA GLY A 344 -5.48 -15.32 44.97
C GLY A 344 -6.00 -16.68 45.38
N LYS A 345 -5.21 -17.39 46.18
CA LYS A 345 -5.56 -18.71 46.71
C LYS A 345 -5.68 -18.63 48.21
N VAL A 346 -6.77 -19.15 48.77
CA VAL A 346 -6.97 -19.25 50.22
C VAL A 346 -5.96 -20.26 50.77
N ILE A 347 -5.04 -19.80 51.62
CA ILE A 347 -4.01 -20.65 52.27
C ILE A 347 -4.39 -21.02 53.71
N SER A 348 -5.33 -20.32 54.33
CA SER A 348 -5.89 -20.65 55.63
C SER A 348 -7.33 -20.13 55.79
N ALA A 349 -8.24 -20.93 56.32
CA ALA A 349 -9.62 -20.54 56.60
C ALA A 349 -10.15 -21.28 57.86
N GLY A 350 -10.17 -20.58 59.00
CA GLY A 350 -10.60 -21.19 60.21
C GLY A 350 -10.27 -20.40 61.49
N PRO A 351 -10.57 -20.98 62.67
CA PRO A 351 -10.25 -20.37 63.98
C PRO A 351 -8.74 -20.27 64.20
N THR A 352 -8.21 -19.07 64.43
CA THR A 352 -6.81 -18.79 64.69
C THR A 352 -6.65 -17.97 65.96
N SER A 353 -5.60 -18.32 66.74
CA SER A 353 -5.36 -17.63 68.03
C SER A 353 -5.20 -16.11 67.78
N GLY A 354 -5.94 -15.33 68.63
CA GLY A 354 -5.96 -13.88 68.50
C GLY A 354 -6.91 -13.34 67.45
N TYR A 355 -6.94 -13.91 66.27
CA TYR A 355 -7.72 -13.46 65.12
C TYR A 355 -9.18 -13.97 65.10
N GLY A 356 -9.47 -14.99 65.90
CA GLY A 356 -10.81 -15.64 65.83
C GLY A 356 -10.97 -16.38 64.51
N ASN A 357 -12.14 -16.32 63.91
CA ASN A 357 -12.30 -16.84 62.54
C ASN A 357 -11.56 -15.93 61.53
N MET A 358 -10.61 -16.50 60.86
CA MET A 358 -9.67 -15.81 59.99
C MET A 358 -9.62 -16.47 58.59
N VAL A 359 -9.48 -15.68 57.57
CA VAL A 359 -9.11 -16.12 56.21
C VAL A 359 -7.77 -15.48 55.85
N GLU A 360 -6.88 -16.27 55.31
CA GLU A 360 -5.62 -15.80 54.72
C GLU A 360 -5.56 -16.19 53.26
N ILE A 361 -5.18 -15.22 52.40
CA ILE A 361 -5.15 -15.37 50.95
C ILE A 361 -3.74 -15.06 50.49
N ASP A 362 -3.17 -15.92 49.65
CA ASP A 362 -1.90 -15.71 48.93
C ASP A 362 -2.19 -15.14 47.55
N HIS A 363 -1.62 -13.95 47.25
CA HIS A 363 -1.73 -13.23 46.00
C HIS A 363 -0.53 -13.40 45.08
N GLY A 364 0.42 -14.27 45.45
CA GLY A 364 1.69 -14.39 44.78
C GLY A 364 2.70 -13.33 45.21
N GLN A 365 3.90 -13.40 44.65
CA GLN A 365 5.00 -12.44 44.88
C GLN A 365 5.34 -12.20 46.36
N GLY A 366 5.09 -13.19 47.24
CA GLY A 366 5.27 -13.07 48.68
C GLY A 366 4.25 -12.20 49.42
N ILE A 367 3.18 -11.79 48.73
CA ILE A 367 2.12 -10.95 49.32
C ILE A 367 0.94 -11.82 49.75
N THR A 368 0.60 -11.75 51.05
CA THR A 368 -0.60 -12.37 51.61
C THR A 368 -1.48 -11.35 52.32
N THR A 369 -2.79 -11.62 52.40
CA THR A 369 -3.72 -10.80 53.17
C THR A 369 -4.43 -11.64 54.23
N ARG A 370 -4.72 -11.03 55.37
CA ARG A 370 -5.49 -11.64 56.48
C ARG A 370 -6.73 -10.82 56.80
N TYR A 371 -7.82 -11.55 57.01
CA TYR A 371 -9.13 -11.00 57.38
C TYR A 371 -9.56 -11.67 58.65
N GLY A 372 -9.60 -10.91 59.79
CA GLY A 372 -9.85 -11.45 61.11
C GLY A 372 -11.24 -11.13 61.64
N HIS A 373 -11.53 -11.71 62.83
CA HIS A 373 -12.72 -11.49 63.70
C HIS A 373 -14.03 -11.81 62.99
N MET A 374 -14.04 -12.64 61.93
CA MET A 374 -15.26 -12.98 61.20
C MET A 374 -16.30 -13.73 62.04
N SER A 375 -17.59 -13.42 61.83
CA SER A 375 -18.70 -14.23 62.40
C SER A 375 -18.89 -15.52 61.62
N LYS A 376 -18.63 -15.52 60.30
CA LYS A 376 -18.78 -16.66 59.41
C LYS A 376 -17.77 -16.61 58.30
N ILE A 377 -17.09 -17.72 58.00
CA ILE A 377 -16.23 -17.93 56.87
C ILE A 377 -17.05 -18.59 55.74
N LEU A 378 -16.92 -18.15 54.51
CA LEU A 378 -17.64 -18.63 53.33
C LEU A 378 -16.75 -19.38 52.34
N VAL A 379 -15.45 -19.38 52.53
CA VAL A 379 -14.44 -20.04 51.71
C VAL A 379 -13.68 -21.10 52.49
N LYS A 380 -12.96 -21.96 51.79
CA LYS A 380 -12.13 -23.04 52.36
C LYS A 380 -10.68 -22.89 51.89
N GLU A 381 -9.78 -23.49 52.69
CA GLU A 381 -8.39 -23.64 52.27
C GLU A 381 -8.29 -24.36 50.92
N GLY A 382 -7.51 -23.80 49.99
CA GLY A 382 -7.34 -24.28 48.63
C GLY A 382 -8.25 -23.62 47.61
N ASP A 383 -9.30 -22.90 48.00
CA ASP A 383 -10.20 -22.20 47.09
C ASP A 383 -9.44 -21.06 46.37
N ALA A 384 -9.73 -20.89 45.06
CA ALA A 384 -9.33 -19.72 44.30
C ALA A 384 -10.41 -18.63 44.48
N VAL A 385 -9.99 -17.40 44.70
CA VAL A 385 -10.86 -16.25 44.84
C VAL A 385 -10.45 -15.13 43.91
N SER A 386 -11.42 -14.39 43.41
CA SER A 386 -11.20 -13.19 42.60
C SER A 386 -11.25 -11.94 43.47
N ALA A 387 -10.76 -10.83 42.96
CA ALA A 387 -10.92 -9.53 43.61
C ALA A 387 -12.44 -9.22 43.86
N ALA A 388 -12.76 -8.68 45.01
CA ALA A 388 -14.12 -8.36 45.46
C ALA A 388 -15.04 -9.55 45.74
N ASP A 389 -14.59 -10.80 45.67
CA ASP A 389 -15.36 -11.97 46.10
C ASP A 389 -15.66 -11.91 47.58
N VAL A 390 -16.87 -12.32 47.99
CA VAL A 390 -17.29 -12.36 49.41
C VAL A 390 -16.70 -13.61 50.07
N ILE A 391 -15.71 -13.42 50.95
CA ILE A 391 -14.97 -14.49 51.62
C ILE A 391 -15.51 -14.83 53.03
N GLY A 392 -16.33 -13.92 53.58
CA GLY A 392 -16.90 -14.13 54.89
C GLY A 392 -17.82 -13.00 55.35
N ARG A 393 -18.20 -13.05 56.62
CA ARG A 393 -19.03 -12.06 57.25
C ARG A 393 -18.32 -11.47 58.46
N ALA A 394 -18.39 -10.15 58.64
CA ALA A 394 -17.80 -9.43 59.74
C ALA A 394 -18.38 -9.89 61.09
N GLY A 395 -17.62 -9.80 62.13
CA GLY A 395 -18.01 -10.22 63.49
C GLY A 395 -17.10 -9.66 64.59
N SER A 396 -17.04 -10.36 65.72
CA SER A 396 -16.18 -9.99 66.83
C SER A 396 -15.61 -11.26 67.51
N THR A 397 -15.18 -12.26 66.70
CA THR A 397 -14.63 -13.50 67.30
C THR A 397 -13.12 -13.29 67.59
N GLY A 398 -12.63 -14.12 68.55
CA GLY A 398 -11.22 -14.00 68.99
C GLY A 398 -10.99 -12.79 69.92
N ARG A 399 -9.83 -12.14 69.76
CA ARG A 399 -9.44 -10.96 70.55
C ARG A 399 -9.94 -9.67 69.91
N SER A 400 -11.23 -9.35 70.19
CA SER A 400 -11.91 -8.20 69.60
C SER A 400 -12.75 -7.48 70.66
N THR A 401 -12.83 -6.16 70.64
CA THR A 401 -13.62 -5.32 71.54
C THR A 401 -15.02 -5.05 71.07
N GLY A 402 -15.34 -5.39 69.86
CA GLY A 402 -16.61 -5.18 69.16
C GLY A 402 -16.57 -5.53 67.69
N PRO A 403 -17.71 -5.55 66.96
CA PRO A 403 -17.74 -5.92 65.54
C PRO A 403 -16.94 -4.99 64.69
N HIS A 404 -16.00 -5.55 63.88
CA HIS A 404 -15.18 -4.85 62.96
C HIS A 404 -14.53 -5.85 61.96
N VAL A 405 -13.96 -5.36 60.89
CA VAL A 405 -13.11 -6.13 59.96
C VAL A 405 -11.65 -5.76 60.21
N HIS A 406 -10.87 -6.69 60.74
CA HIS A 406 -9.43 -6.55 60.86
C HIS A 406 -8.77 -7.04 59.56
N TYR A 407 -7.98 -6.17 58.94
CA TYR A 407 -7.35 -6.43 57.64
C TYR A 407 -5.84 -6.19 57.70
N GLU A 408 -5.04 -7.20 57.30
CA GLU A 408 -3.62 -7.11 57.19
C GLU A 408 -3.14 -7.35 55.77
N VAL A 409 -2.10 -6.66 55.35
CA VAL A 409 -1.26 -7.01 54.21
C VAL A 409 0.11 -7.46 54.75
N ARG A 410 0.58 -8.57 54.26
CA ARG A 410 1.89 -9.12 54.68
C ARG A 410 2.77 -9.35 53.47
N ARG A 411 4.06 -9.08 53.68
CA ARG A 411 5.10 -9.40 52.70
C ARG A 411 6.07 -10.36 53.35
N ASP A 412 6.30 -11.49 52.68
CA ASP A 412 7.17 -12.56 53.19
C ASP A 412 6.88 -12.90 54.64
N GLY A 413 5.59 -12.98 55.02
CA GLY A 413 5.11 -13.26 56.36
C GLY A 413 5.16 -12.08 57.33
N ASN A 414 5.72 -10.93 57.02
CA ASN A 414 5.79 -9.74 57.87
C ASN A 414 4.65 -8.76 57.56
N PRO A 415 3.94 -8.26 58.58
CA PRO A 415 2.87 -7.28 58.40
C PRO A 415 3.45 -5.94 57.91
N ILE A 416 2.81 -5.34 56.93
CA ILE A 416 3.13 -4.01 56.36
C ILE A 416 1.88 -3.14 56.37
N ASP A 417 2.05 -1.81 56.21
CA ASP A 417 0.92 -0.88 56.24
C ASP A 417 -0.02 -1.07 55.04
N PRO A 418 -1.26 -1.55 55.25
CA PRO A 418 -2.23 -1.78 54.20
C PRO A 418 -2.69 -0.51 53.48
N VAL A 419 -2.51 0.67 54.09
CA VAL A 419 -2.92 1.96 53.49
C VAL A 419 -2.23 2.24 52.18
N HIS A 420 -0.99 1.76 52.01
CA HIS A 420 -0.27 1.91 50.73
C HIS A 420 -0.97 1.16 49.60
N PHE A 421 -1.49 -0.06 49.86
CA PHE A 421 -2.21 -0.88 48.89
C PHE A 421 -3.61 -0.29 48.60
N LEU A 422 -4.36 0.12 49.61
CA LEU A 422 -5.68 0.75 49.43
C LEU A 422 -5.58 2.05 48.61
N ASN A 423 -4.58 2.89 48.91
CA ASN A 423 -4.34 4.12 48.15
C ASN A 423 -3.91 3.84 46.71
N ALA A 424 -3.10 2.80 46.47
CA ALA A 424 -2.74 2.36 45.14
C ALA A 424 -3.99 1.91 44.38
N GLY A 425 -4.86 1.11 45.01
CA GLY A 425 -6.11 0.64 44.42
C GLY A 425 -7.03 1.78 43.96
N MET A 426 -7.21 2.79 44.81
CA MET A 426 -8.01 3.98 44.43
C MET A 426 -7.48 4.69 43.21
N LYS A 427 -6.16 4.77 43.06
CA LYS A 427 -5.53 5.40 41.89
C LYS A 427 -5.61 4.50 40.65
N LEU A 428 -5.43 3.19 40.83
CA LEU A 428 -5.48 2.22 39.74
C LEU A 428 -6.86 2.04 39.13
N THR A 429 -7.93 2.30 39.91
CA THR A 429 -9.32 2.21 39.41
C THR A 429 -9.55 3.05 38.15
N THR A 430 -8.85 4.19 38.01
CA THR A 430 -8.92 5.05 36.79
C THR A 430 -8.36 4.38 35.52
N TYR A 431 -7.47 3.39 35.69
CA TYR A 431 -6.80 2.69 34.60
C TYR A 431 -7.33 1.27 34.34
N LEU A 432 -8.15 0.73 35.26
CA LEU A 432 -8.68 -0.64 35.22
C LEU A 432 -10.13 -0.74 34.75
N ASN A 433 -10.84 0.39 34.73
CA ASN A 433 -12.20 0.53 34.19
C ASN A 433 -12.14 1.00 32.72
#